data_8c69b86c7566799e832efd7096977900
#
_entry.id   8c69b86c7566799e832efd7096977900
#
_cell.length_a   1.000
_cell.length_b   1.000
_cell.length_c   1.000
_cell.angle_alpha   90.00
_cell.angle_beta   90.00
_cell.angle_gamma   90.00
#
_symmetry.space_group_name_H-M   'P 1'
#
loop_
_entity.id
_entity.type
_entity.pdbx_description
1 polymer ?
#
loop_
_entity_poly.entity_id
_entity_poly.type
_entity_poly.pdbx_seq_one_letter_code
_entity_poly.pdbx_strand_id
1 'polypeptide(L)'
;MNVGERGLWIENPRDRRDLMTFVDRALRLDEAAVVRFRERRDTGHVVAWVATGFDVLASRVVPARVRPHDMSAGADTLALSLAGSGDHVDPGFPMDSAWRGALPPEDGFVHLDDVPARVVLDLAQQGLALAREHSSAHGPPASLLDQEVLSVTGGDITVGIPMRCVFALTAMGFLPQTGDEVSTQEIVRVRAHAAWLRIDARFGSVYRRRGQPTLILN
;
A
#
# COMPACT_ATOMS: atom_id res chain seq x y z
N MET A 1 -8.81 20.15 29.84
CA MET A 1 -8.54 19.68 28.46
C MET A 1 -7.26 18.84 28.52
N ASN A 2 -7.41 17.52 28.44
CA ASN A 2 -6.25 16.62 28.43
C ASN A 2 -5.43 16.86 27.16
N VAL A 3 -4.26 17.43 27.32
CA VAL A 3 -3.33 17.67 26.23
C VAL A 3 -2.76 16.32 25.81
N GLY A 4 -3.27 15.80 24.66
CA GLY A 4 -2.48 14.86 23.88
C GLY A 4 -2.57 13.39 24.24
N GLU A 5 -3.76 12.82 24.41
CA GLU A 5 -3.89 11.36 24.36
C GLU A 5 -3.55 10.90 22.93
N ARG A 6 -2.45 10.14 22.80
CA ARG A 6 -2.05 9.52 21.54
C ARG A 6 -3.04 8.40 21.23
N GLY A 7 -3.63 8.41 20.02
CA GLY A 7 -4.65 7.43 19.71
C GLY A 7 -5.16 7.51 18.28
N LEU A 8 -5.92 6.48 17.93
CA LEU A 8 -6.70 6.41 16.70
C LEU A 8 -8.16 6.15 17.10
N TRP A 9 -9.10 6.88 16.50
CA TRP A 9 -10.54 6.75 16.77
C TRP A 9 -11.26 6.36 15.50
N ILE A 10 -11.94 5.19 15.54
CA ILE A 10 -12.67 4.59 14.43
C ILE A 10 -14.08 4.25 14.91
N GLU A 11 -15.05 5.04 14.51
CA GLU A 11 -16.43 4.92 14.97
C GLU A 11 -17.17 3.72 14.36
N ASN A 12 -16.81 3.36 13.11
CA ASN A 12 -17.51 2.29 12.39
C ASN A 12 -16.76 0.95 12.53
N PRO A 13 -17.40 -0.11 13.04
CA PRO A 13 -16.78 -1.42 13.18
C PRO A 13 -16.33 -2.06 11.84
N ARG A 14 -16.90 -1.65 10.70
CA ARG A 14 -16.43 -2.12 9.38
C ARG A 14 -15.09 -1.52 9.04
N ASP A 15 -14.92 -0.21 9.24
CA ASP A 15 -13.66 0.47 8.97
C ASP A 15 -12.54 -0.04 9.87
N ARG A 16 -12.90 -0.38 11.13
CA ARG A 16 -11.98 -1.02 12.07
C ARG A 16 -11.53 -2.40 11.57
N ARG A 17 -12.43 -3.25 11.09
CA ARG A 17 -12.09 -4.57 10.51
C ARG A 17 -11.26 -4.43 9.24
N ASP A 18 -11.57 -3.43 8.44
CA ASP A 18 -10.82 -3.12 7.22
C ASP A 18 -9.37 -2.72 7.53
N LEU A 19 -9.18 -1.88 8.56
CA LEU A 19 -7.83 -1.52 9.01
C LEU A 19 -7.12 -2.73 9.64
N MET A 20 -7.81 -3.55 10.43
CA MET A 20 -7.25 -4.77 11.00
C MET A 20 -6.75 -5.71 9.88
N THR A 21 -7.53 -5.90 8.83
CA THR A 21 -7.11 -6.71 7.68
C THR A 21 -5.84 -6.15 7.02
N PHE A 22 -5.73 -4.83 6.89
CA PHE A 22 -4.54 -4.19 6.36
C PHE A 22 -3.31 -4.43 7.24
N VAL A 23 -3.46 -4.28 8.55
CA VAL A 23 -2.39 -4.53 9.55
C VAL A 23 -1.96 -5.99 9.56
N ASP A 24 -2.91 -6.92 9.54
CA ASP A 24 -2.62 -8.37 9.48
C ASP A 24 -1.85 -8.75 8.21
N ARG A 25 -2.15 -8.12 7.08
CA ARG A 25 -1.40 -8.32 5.83
C ARG A 25 0.02 -7.78 5.92
N ALA A 26 0.19 -6.62 6.57
CA ALA A 26 1.51 -6.07 6.81
C ALA A 26 2.37 -6.99 7.70
N LEU A 27 1.81 -7.52 8.78
CA LEU A 27 2.48 -8.47 9.68
C LEU A 27 2.89 -9.78 8.99
N ARG A 28 2.12 -10.24 8.00
CA ARG A 28 2.51 -11.43 7.21
C ARG A 28 3.70 -11.18 6.30
N LEU A 29 3.95 -9.93 5.92
CA LEU A 29 5.10 -9.54 5.12
C LEU A 29 6.33 -9.27 5.97
N ASP A 30 6.13 -8.67 7.15
CA ASP A 30 7.18 -8.33 8.09
C ASP A 30 6.61 -8.31 9.51
N GLU A 31 7.08 -9.21 10.37
CA GLU A 31 6.65 -9.29 11.79
C GLU A 31 6.98 -8.01 12.58
N ALA A 32 7.98 -7.26 12.12
CA ALA A 32 8.37 -5.97 12.70
C ALA A 32 7.78 -4.77 11.94
N ALA A 33 6.73 -4.97 11.13
CA ALA A 33 6.12 -3.92 10.33
C ALA A 33 5.71 -2.72 11.18
N VAL A 34 5.98 -1.53 10.65
CA VAL A 34 5.56 -0.25 11.22
C VAL A 34 4.47 0.35 10.33
N VAL A 35 3.36 0.72 10.94
CA VAL A 35 2.25 1.41 10.27
C VAL A 35 2.32 2.89 10.61
N ARG A 36 2.38 3.74 9.61
CA ARG A 36 2.32 5.19 9.77
C ARG A 36 0.93 5.68 9.40
N PHE A 37 0.34 6.46 10.30
CA PHE A 37 -0.95 7.11 10.12
C PHE A 37 -0.75 8.58 9.85
N ARG A 38 -1.43 9.07 8.81
CA ARG A 38 -1.44 10.50 8.48
C ARG A 38 -2.87 10.94 8.20
N GLU A 39 -3.31 11.97 8.90
CA GLU A 39 -4.61 12.58 8.66
C GLU A 39 -4.63 13.30 7.31
N ARG A 40 -5.68 13.04 6.53
CA ARG A 40 -5.98 13.84 5.34
C ARG A 40 -6.75 15.07 5.77
N ARG A 41 -6.19 16.24 5.46
CA ARG A 41 -6.76 17.51 5.88
C ARG A 41 -8.22 17.63 5.46
N ASP A 42 -9.07 18.06 6.40
CA ASP A 42 -10.47 18.42 6.19
C ASP A 42 -11.38 17.32 5.58
N THR A 43 -10.97 16.06 5.63
CA THR A 43 -11.75 14.95 5.04
C THR A 43 -12.34 14.00 6.07
N GLY A 44 -11.91 14.05 7.34
CA GLY A 44 -12.27 13.03 8.33
C GLY A 44 -11.70 11.65 8.05
N HIS A 45 -10.65 11.56 7.24
CA HIS A 45 -10.00 10.32 6.87
C HIS A 45 -8.54 10.30 7.31
N VAL A 46 -8.08 9.11 7.61
CA VAL A 46 -6.67 8.80 7.91
C VAL A 46 -6.15 7.85 6.84
N VAL A 47 -4.94 8.09 6.38
CA VAL A 47 -4.22 7.16 5.52
C VAL A 47 -3.26 6.36 6.38
N ALA A 48 -3.46 5.04 6.42
CA ALA A 48 -2.52 4.10 6.96
C ALA A 48 -1.51 3.70 5.88
N TRP A 49 -0.22 3.76 6.20
CA TRP A 49 0.90 3.45 5.32
C TRP A 49 1.74 2.34 5.91
N VAL A 50 2.23 1.44 5.05
CA VAL A 50 3.23 0.43 5.41
C VAL A 50 4.26 0.29 4.29
N ALA A 51 5.52 0.09 4.65
CA ALA A 51 6.54 -0.35 3.70
C ALA A 51 6.39 -1.86 3.50
N THR A 52 6.27 -2.29 2.25
CA THR A 52 6.30 -3.72 1.92
C THR A 52 7.75 -4.17 1.72
N GLY A 53 8.04 -5.45 1.84
CA GLY A 53 9.35 -6.01 1.54
C GLY A 53 9.76 -5.93 0.06
N PHE A 54 8.92 -5.30 -0.80
CA PHE A 54 9.12 -5.18 -2.25
C PHE A 54 9.66 -3.81 -2.68
N ASP A 55 10.10 -2.95 -1.76
CA ASP A 55 10.45 -1.54 -2.05
C ASP A 55 9.26 -0.77 -2.68
N VAL A 56 8.09 -1.04 -2.15
CA VAL A 56 6.80 -0.44 -2.50
C VAL A 56 6.09 -0.06 -1.23
N LEU A 57 5.49 1.12 -1.17
CA LEU A 57 4.60 1.51 -0.08
C LEU A 57 3.19 1.03 -0.40
N ALA A 58 2.51 0.50 0.60
CA ALA A 58 1.08 0.21 0.53
C ALA A 58 0.30 1.18 1.42
N SER A 59 -0.89 1.55 1.01
CA SER A 59 -1.75 2.42 1.81
C SER A 59 -3.22 1.99 1.80
N ARG A 60 -3.91 2.32 2.89
CA ARG A 60 -5.35 2.21 3.04
C ARG A 60 -5.90 3.50 3.64
N VAL A 61 -6.97 4.01 3.05
CA VAL A 61 -7.72 5.14 3.59
C VAL A 61 -8.88 4.61 4.42
N VAL A 62 -9.02 5.13 5.63
CA VAL A 62 -10.13 4.78 6.54
C VAL A 62 -10.75 6.05 7.13
N PRO A 63 -12.09 6.10 7.29
CA PRO A 63 -12.74 7.13 8.08
C PRO A 63 -12.29 6.99 9.54
N ALA A 64 -11.51 7.95 10.02
CA ALA A 64 -10.92 7.91 11.36
C ALA A 64 -10.34 9.28 11.74
N ARG A 65 -10.02 9.44 13.03
CA ARG A 65 -9.21 10.54 13.56
C ARG A 65 -7.96 9.98 14.20
N VAL A 66 -6.87 10.71 14.11
CA VAL A 66 -5.59 10.30 14.69
C VAL A 66 -4.95 11.45 15.46
N ARG A 67 -4.31 11.14 16.57
CA ARG A 67 -3.52 12.10 17.38
C ARG A 67 -2.19 11.46 17.77
N PRO A 68 -1.08 12.15 17.50
CA PRO A 68 -0.93 13.36 16.65
C PRO A 68 -1.35 13.09 15.20
N HIS A 69 -1.53 14.14 14.40
CA HIS A 69 -1.98 14.06 12.99
C HIS A 69 -1.10 13.24 12.06
N ASP A 70 0.12 12.96 12.49
CA ASP A 70 1.09 12.08 11.83
C ASP A 70 1.79 11.28 12.93
N MET A 71 1.67 9.95 12.90
CA MET A 71 2.28 9.07 13.89
C MET A 71 2.57 7.69 13.32
N SER A 72 3.54 6.99 13.90
CA SER A 72 3.85 5.61 13.55
C SER A 72 3.68 4.68 14.75
N ALA A 73 3.20 3.46 14.49
CA ALA A 73 2.92 2.44 15.49
C ALA A 73 3.46 1.08 15.04
N GLY A 74 3.81 0.20 15.97
CA GLY A 74 4.10 -1.20 15.68
C GLY A 74 2.83 -1.93 15.21
N ALA A 75 2.92 -2.68 14.14
CA ALA A 75 1.78 -3.39 13.59
C ALA A 75 1.25 -4.47 14.53
N ASP A 76 2.12 -5.12 15.29
CA ASP A 76 1.80 -6.14 16.29
C ASP A 76 0.89 -5.59 17.42
N THR A 77 1.33 -4.52 18.06
CA THR A 77 0.57 -3.85 19.11
C THR A 77 -0.74 -3.28 18.58
N LEU A 78 -0.70 -2.73 17.36
CA LEU A 78 -1.88 -2.19 16.69
C LEU A 78 -2.91 -3.28 16.39
N ALA A 79 -2.49 -4.48 15.95
CA ALA A 79 -3.38 -5.61 15.69
C ALA A 79 -4.11 -6.05 16.97
N LEU A 80 -3.40 -6.13 18.10
CA LEU A 80 -3.99 -6.46 19.40
C LEU A 80 -5.03 -5.42 19.83
N SER A 81 -4.73 -4.15 19.67
CA SER A 81 -5.65 -3.06 20.03
C SER A 81 -6.87 -3.01 19.11
N LEU A 82 -6.71 -3.27 17.81
CA LEU A 82 -7.79 -3.35 16.84
C LEU A 82 -8.74 -4.54 17.10
N ALA A 83 -8.26 -5.62 17.68
CA ALA A 83 -9.10 -6.77 18.07
C ALA A 83 -10.03 -6.47 19.24
N GLY A 84 -9.76 -5.43 20.02
CA GLY A 84 -10.62 -4.98 21.12
C GLY A 84 -11.93 -4.36 20.65
N SER A 85 -12.75 -3.92 21.59
CA SER A 85 -14.01 -3.23 21.37
C SER A 85 -13.90 -1.74 21.69
N GLY A 86 -14.80 -0.92 21.12
CA GLY A 86 -14.83 0.53 21.34
C GLY A 86 -14.23 1.31 20.18
N ASP A 87 -14.42 2.62 20.20
CA ASP A 87 -14.00 3.50 19.10
C ASP A 87 -12.51 3.86 19.17
N HIS A 88 -11.94 3.86 20.35
CA HIS A 88 -10.53 4.17 20.60
C HIS A 88 -9.64 2.96 20.37
N VAL A 89 -8.54 3.16 19.65
CA VAL A 89 -7.47 2.19 19.40
C VAL A 89 -6.18 2.78 19.95
N ASP A 90 -5.60 2.12 20.94
CA ASP A 90 -4.29 2.48 21.46
C ASP A 90 -3.20 2.02 20.48
N PRO A 91 -2.40 2.93 19.91
CA PRO A 91 -1.35 2.57 18.95
C PRO A 91 -0.07 2.07 19.66
N GLY A 92 -0.04 2.00 20.97
CA GLY A 92 1.13 1.62 21.73
C GLY A 92 2.25 2.66 21.70
N PHE A 93 3.50 2.23 21.86
CA PHE A 93 4.66 3.11 21.89
C PHE A 93 4.90 3.80 20.52
N PRO A 94 5.40 5.06 20.53
CA PRO A 94 5.79 5.76 19.32
C PRO A 94 6.88 5.02 18.55
N MET A 95 6.66 4.80 17.25
CA MET A 95 7.59 4.15 16.34
C MET A 95 8.07 5.08 15.20
N ASP A 96 7.98 6.40 15.43
CA ASP A 96 8.26 7.39 14.37
C ASP A 96 9.71 7.33 13.88
N SER A 97 10.67 7.03 14.77
CA SER A 97 12.07 6.84 14.40
C SER A 97 12.35 5.57 13.60
N ALA A 98 11.45 4.60 13.63
CA ALA A 98 11.55 3.36 12.85
C ALA A 98 11.03 3.51 11.41
N TRP A 99 10.20 4.52 11.15
CA TRP A 99 9.72 4.78 9.80
C TRP A 99 10.87 5.28 8.90
N ARG A 100 11.04 4.63 7.76
CA ARG A 100 12.09 4.97 6.79
C ARG A 100 11.46 5.49 5.49
N GLY A 101 12.04 6.54 4.97
CA GLY A 101 11.66 7.11 3.67
C GLY A 101 10.53 8.15 3.73
N ALA A 102 10.37 8.85 2.62
CA ALA A 102 9.35 9.86 2.45
C ALA A 102 8.03 9.24 1.99
N LEU A 103 6.91 9.80 2.42
CA LEU A 103 5.60 9.50 1.86
C LEU A 103 5.43 10.20 0.50
N PRO A 104 4.62 9.63 -0.40
CA PRO A 104 4.24 10.31 -1.63
C PRO A 104 3.41 11.57 -1.33
N PRO A 105 3.38 12.55 -2.25
CA PRO A 105 2.49 13.70 -2.13
C PRO A 105 1.03 13.23 -2.20
N GLU A 106 0.12 14.03 -1.64
CA GLU A 106 -1.32 13.73 -1.69
C GLU A 106 -1.90 14.02 -3.09
N ASP A 107 -1.39 15.04 -3.75
CA ASP A 107 -1.87 15.58 -5.01
C ASP A 107 -0.83 15.50 -6.13
N GLY A 108 -1.22 15.94 -7.34
CA GLY A 108 -0.33 16.02 -8.50
C GLY A 108 -0.15 14.71 -9.26
N PHE A 109 -0.96 13.69 -8.97
CA PHE A 109 -0.99 12.44 -9.74
C PHE A 109 -1.90 12.58 -10.96
N VAL A 110 -1.33 12.36 -12.14
CA VAL A 110 -2.06 12.31 -13.41
C VAL A 110 -2.53 10.87 -13.65
N HIS A 111 -3.80 10.70 -14.00
CA HIS A 111 -4.35 9.42 -14.42
C HIS A 111 -3.77 9.04 -15.79
N LEU A 112 -3.29 7.81 -15.91
CA LEU A 112 -2.76 7.28 -17.16
C LEU A 112 -3.77 6.35 -17.83
N ASP A 113 -4.19 5.29 -17.12
CA ASP A 113 -5.12 4.30 -17.68
C ASP A 113 -5.76 3.46 -16.55
N ASP A 114 -6.82 2.75 -16.93
CA ASP A 114 -7.51 1.75 -16.12
C ASP A 114 -7.20 0.35 -16.66
N VAL A 115 -6.52 -0.47 -15.85
CA VAL A 115 -6.13 -1.84 -16.19
C VAL A 115 -7.12 -2.83 -15.58
N PRO A 116 -7.65 -3.81 -16.32
CA PRO A 116 -8.48 -4.86 -15.74
C PRO A 116 -7.75 -5.59 -14.58
N ALA A 117 -8.41 -5.72 -13.43
CA ALA A 117 -7.80 -6.38 -12.27
C ALA A 117 -7.36 -7.82 -12.57
N ARG A 118 -8.06 -8.50 -13.48
CA ARG A 118 -7.71 -9.84 -13.95
C ARG A 118 -6.31 -9.91 -14.56
N VAL A 119 -5.94 -8.92 -15.38
CA VAL A 119 -4.59 -8.85 -15.97
C VAL A 119 -3.52 -8.81 -14.87
N VAL A 120 -3.74 -8.03 -13.81
CA VAL A 120 -2.81 -7.94 -12.69
C VAL A 120 -2.74 -9.25 -11.90
N LEU A 121 -3.87 -9.95 -11.73
CA LEU A 121 -3.92 -11.26 -11.07
C LEU A 121 -3.21 -12.35 -11.89
N ASP A 122 -3.41 -12.37 -13.20
CA ASP A 122 -2.74 -13.32 -14.11
C ASP A 122 -1.21 -13.10 -14.08
N LEU A 123 -0.76 -11.85 -14.11
CA LEU A 123 0.65 -11.48 -13.95
C LEU A 123 1.20 -11.92 -12.58
N ALA A 124 0.42 -11.75 -11.52
CA ALA A 124 0.81 -12.21 -10.18
C ALA A 124 1.01 -13.73 -10.13
N GLN A 125 0.11 -14.50 -10.74
CA GLN A 125 0.21 -15.96 -10.79
C GLN A 125 1.44 -16.41 -11.57
N GLN A 126 1.71 -15.80 -12.73
CA GLN A 126 2.90 -16.09 -13.54
C GLN A 126 4.18 -15.74 -12.75
N GLY A 127 4.21 -14.56 -12.12
CA GLY A 127 5.34 -14.14 -11.31
C GLY A 127 5.60 -15.05 -10.11
N LEU A 128 4.54 -15.54 -9.45
CA LEU A 128 4.65 -16.51 -8.35
C LEU A 128 5.19 -17.87 -8.82
N ALA A 129 4.80 -18.34 -10.00
CA ALA A 129 5.35 -19.56 -10.58
C ALA A 129 6.86 -19.42 -10.80
N LEU A 130 7.29 -18.34 -11.48
CA LEU A 130 8.71 -18.03 -11.69
C LEU A 130 9.48 -17.83 -10.38
N ALA A 131 8.87 -17.17 -9.40
CA ALA A 131 9.48 -16.99 -8.09
C ALA A 131 9.75 -18.34 -7.40
N ARG A 132 8.82 -19.31 -7.47
CA ARG A 132 9.00 -20.64 -6.89
C ARG A 132 10.12 -21.45 -7.56
N GLU A 133 10.33 -21.28 -8.85
CA GLU A 133 11.40 -21.96 -9.60
C GLU A 133 12.78 -21.36 -9.29
N HIS A 134 12.85 -20.07 -8.97
CA HIS A 134 14.10 -19.32 -8.86
C HIS A 134 14.33 -18.69 -7.48
N SER A 135 13.45 -18.94 -6.49
CA SER A 135 13.61 -18.35 -5.15
C SER A 135 14.77 -18.98 -4.37
N SER A 136 15.47 -18.10 -3.65
CA SER A 136 16.44 -18.48 -2.63
C SER A 136 15.83 -18.32 -1.23
N ALA A 137 16.61 -18.64 -0.19
CA ALA A 137 16.24 -18.36 1.20
C ALA A 137 15.93 -16.85 1.47
N HIS A 138 16.28 -15.97 0.55
CA HIS A 138 16.09 -14.52 0.64
C HIS A 138 14.88 -14.00 -0.17
N GLY A 139 14.01 -14.89 -0.66
CA GLY A 139 12.83 -14.55 -1.44
C GLY A 139 13.07 -14.46 -2.96
N PRO A 140 12.15 -13.84 -3.72
CA PRO A 140 12.26 -13.71 -5.16
C PRO A 140 13.49 -12.88 -5.57
N PRO A 141 14.17 -13.26 -6.68
CA PRO A 141 15.35 -12.51 -7.13
C PRO A 141 14.98 -11.05 -7.53
N ALA A 142 15.90 -10.13 -7.27
CA ALA A 142 15.70 -8.71 -7.58
C ALA A 142 15.40 -8.47 -9.06
N SER A 143 16.00 -9.26 -9.97
CA SER A 143 15.74 -9.20 -11.40
C SER A 143 14.29 -9.48 -11.77
N LEU A 144 13.64 -10.42 -11.08
CA LEU A 144 12.22 -10.68 -11.26
C LEU A 144 11.37 -9.53 -10.70
N LEU A 145 11.72 -9.00 -9.54
CA LEU A 145 11.01 -7.89 -8.92
C LEU A 145 11.08 -6.61 -9.77
N ASP A 146 12.19 -6.37 -10.43
CA ASP A 146 12.40 -5.17 -11.27
C ASP A 146 11.90 -5.32 -12.70
N GLN A 147 11.53 -6.53 -13.10
CA GLN A 147 10.99 -6.77 -14.44
C GLN A 147 9.72 -5.96 -14.67
N GLU A 148 9.72 -5.12 -15.68
CA GLU A 148 8.52 -4.43 -16.15
C GLU A 148 7.60 -5.43 -16.84
N VAL A 149 6.43 -5.65 -16.25
CA VAL A 149 5.47 -6.67 -16.70
C VAL A 149 4.25 -6.07 -17.40
N LEU A 150 4.09 -4.77 -17.30
CA LEU A 150 3.02 -4.01 -17.93
C LEU A 150 3.53 -2.60 -18.26
N SER A 151 3.18 -2.08 -19.42
CA SER A 151 3.42 -0.69 -19.80
C SER A 151 2.10 0.03 -19.97
N VAL A 152 1.98 1.21 -19.37
CA VAL A 152 0.75 2.02 -19.37
C VAL A 152 1.08 3.41 -19.88
N THR A 153 0.25 3.92 -20.79
CA THR A 153 0.44 5.22 -21.43
C THR A 153 -0.80 6.09 -21.23
N GLY A 154 -0.59 7.33 -20.82
CA GLY A 154 -1.62 8.36 -20.74
C GLY A 154 -1.08 9.70 -21.22
N GLY A 155 -1.64 10.25 -22.30
CA GLY A 155 -1.06 11.40 -22.99
C GLY A 155 0.38 11.11 -23.44
N ASP A 156 1.29 11.99 -23.11
CA ASP A 156 2.72 11.86 -23.44
C ASP A 156 3.54 11.09 -22.39
N ILE A 157 2.87 10.50 -21.38
CA ILE A 157 3.54 9.82 -20.27
C ILE A 157 3.36 8.30 -20.45
N THR A 158 4.47 7.58 -20.56
CA THR A 158 4.51 6.12 -20.50
C THR A 158 5.26 5.67 -19.25
N VAL A 159 4.71 4.68 -18.54
CA VAL A 159 5.27 4.15 -17.30
C VAL A 159 5.24 2.62 -17.34
N GLY A 160 6.39 2.00 -17.06
CA GLY A 160 6.50 0.58 -16.79
C GLY A 160 6.05 0.26 -15.36
N ILE A 161 5.23 -0.79 -15.22
CA ILE A 161 4.83 -1.34 -13.93
C ILE A 161 5.68 -2.57 -13.65
N PRO A 162 6.58 -2.53 -12.66
CA PRO A 162 7.41 -3.67 -12.34
C PRO A 162 6.64 -4.71 -11.52
N MET A 163 7.09 -5.97 -11.59
CA MET A 163 6.50 -7.11 -10.87
C MET A 163 6.35 -6.86 -9.37
N ARG A 164 7.26 -6.09 -8.75
CA ARG A 164 7.18 -5.72 -7.32
C ARG A 164 5.89 -5.00 -6.94
N CYS A 165 5.32 -4.18 -7.84
CA CYS A 165 4.03 -3.53 -7.61
C CYS A 165 2.88 -4.54 -7.66
N VAL A 166 2.95 -5.49 -8.58
CA VAL A 166 1.97 -6.59 -8.70
C VAL A 166 1.99 -7.46 -7.44
N PHE A 167 3.17 -7.83 -6.96
CA PHE A 167 3.31 -8.60 -5.72
C PHE A 167 2.83 -7.82 -4.49
N ALA A 168 3.12 -6.52 -4.40
CA ALA A 168 2.62 -5.69 -3.30
C ALA A 168 1.08 -5.62 -3.29
N LEU A 169 0.43 -5.43 -4.45
CA LEU A 169 -1.04 -5.42 -4.57
C LEU A 169 -1.67 -6.73 -4.09
N THR A 170 -1.10 -7.87 -4.50
CA THR A 170 -1.62 -9.20 -4.14
C THR A 170 -1.33 -9.58 -2.70
N ALA A 171 -0.11 -9.33 -2.21
CA ALA A 171 0.29 -9.62 -0.83
C ALA A 171 -0.54 -8.82 0.18
N MET A 172 -0.81 -7.55 -0.13
CA MET A 172 -1.68 -6.69 0.69
C MET A 172 -3.18 -6.99 0.51
N GLY A 173 -3.55 -7.90 -0.40
CA GLY A 173 -4.95 -8.27 -0.63
C GLY A 173 -5.79 -7.13 -1.20
N PHE A 174 -5.20 -6.24 -1.98
CA PHE A 174 -5.91 -5.08 -2.53
C PHE A 174 -6.78 -5.42 -3.75
N LEU A 175 -6.54 -6.58 -4.35
CA LEU A 175 -7.36 -7.12 -5.43
C LEU A 175 -8.40 -8.09 -4.87
N PRO A 176 -9.61 -8.17 -5.44
CA PRO A 176 -10.60 -9.16 -5.04
C PRO A 176 -10.06 -10.57 -5.32
N GLN A 177 -10.13 -11.43 -4.31
CA GLN A 177 -9.72 -12.84 -4.38
C GLN A 177 -10.95 -13.78 -4.43
N THR A 178 -12.06 -13.31 -4.91
CA THR A 178 -13.25 -14.15 -5.08
C THR A 178 -13.07 -15.00 -6.30
N GLY A 179 -13.11 -16.33 -6.07
CA GLY A 179 -13.18 -17.46 -7.00
C GLY A 179 -13.31 -17.15 -8.50
N ASP A 180 -13.45 -18.12 -9.32
CA ASP A 180 -13.31 -18.12 -10.78
C ASP A 180 -13.85 -16.95 -11.62
N GLU A 181 -14.54 -15.96 -11.01
CA GLU A 181 -15.09 -14.78 -11.68
C GLU A 181 -14.71 -13.47 -11.00
N VAL A 182 -13.46 -13.01 -11.23
CA VAL A 182 -13.19 -11.57 -11.05
C VAL A 182 -14.02 -10.83 -12.08
N SER A 183 -14.95 -9.99 -11.63
CA SER A 183 -15.80 -9.20 -12.52
C SER A 183 -14.93 -8.50 -13.58
N THR A 184 -15.34 -8.57 -14.82
CA THR A 184 -14.68 -7.86 -15.93
C THR A 184 -14.69 -6.34 -15.75
N GLN A 185 -15.53 -5.84 -14.85
CA GLN A 185 -15.61 -4.42 -14.48
C GLN A 185 -14.65 -4.02 -13.37
N GLU A 186 -13.97 -4.99 -12.74
CA GLU A 186 -12.98 -4.67 -11.71
C GLU A 186 -11.70 -4.18 -12.34
N ILE A 187 -11.29 -2.97 -11.99
CA ILE A 187 -10.13 -2.27 -12.55
C ILE A 187 -9.15 -1.83 -11.47
N VAL A 188 -7.92 -1.66 -11.86
CA VAL A 188 -6.91 -0.90 -11.10
C VAL A 188 -6.57 0.36 -11.88
N ARG A 189 -6.48 1.49 -11.19
CA ARG A 189 -6.15 2.78 -11.80
C ARG A 189 -4.69 3.08 -11.67
N VAL A 190 -4.04 3.32 -12.78
CA VAL A 190 -2.63 3.68 -12.82
C VAL A 190 -2.49 5.19 -12.94
N ARG A 191 -1.69 5.77 -12.05
CA ARG A 191 -1.42 7.20 -11.98
C ARG A 191 0.06 7.45 -11.85
N ALA A 192 0.52 8.52 -12.45
CA ALA A 192 1.92 8.96 -12.34
C ALA A 192 2.03 10.36 -11.75
N HIS A 193 3.06 10.55 -10.97
CA HIS A 193 3.62 11.81 -10.53
C HIS A 193 5.09 11.85 -10.98
N ALA A 194 5.73 13.01 -11.02
CA ALA A 194 7.14 13.12 -11.45
C ALA A 194 8.06 12.12 -10.74
N ALA A 195 7.90 11.93 -9.42
CA ALA A 195 8.73 11.07 -8.60
C ALA A 195 8.05 9.76 -8.16
N TRP A 196 6.78 9.53 -8.50
CA TRP A 196 6.01 8.41 -7.97
C TRP A 196 5.10 7.78 -9.02
N LEU A 197 5.02 6.45 -8.98
CA LEU A 197 3.96 5.66 -9.57
C LEU A 197 2.96 5.33 -8.47
N ARG A 198 1.67 5.44 -8.76
CA ARG A 198 0.56 5.05 -7.89
C ARG A 198 -0.38 4.11 -8.62
N ILE A 199 -0.76 3.02 -7.98
CA ILE A 199 -1.73 2.06 -8.51
C ILE A 199 -2.82 1.90 -7.46
N ASP A 200 -4.02 2.34 -7.80
CA ASP A 200 -5.20 2.26 -6.95
C ASP A 200 -6.00 1.01 -7.31
N ALA A 201 -6.21 0.14 -6.33
CA ALA A 201 -7.09 -1.01 -6.42
C ALA A 201 -8.27 -0.85 -5.46
N ARG A 202 -9.22 -1.80 -5.49
CA ARG A 202 -10.46 -1.73 -4.71
C ARG A 202 -10.23 -1.53 -3.21
N PHE A 203 -9.23 -2.22 -2.64
CA PHE A 203 -9.03 -2.25 -1.19
C PHE A 203 -7.82 -1.45 -0.71
N GLY A 204 -7.12 -0.76 -1.58
CA GLY A 204 -5.98 0.07 -1.22
C GLY A 204 -5.15 0.48 -2.43
N SER A 205 -4.07 1.19 -2.15
CA SER A 205 -3.17 1.70 -3.18
C SER A 205 -1.73 1.30 -2.88
N VAL A 206 -0.96 1.09 -3.93
CA VAL A 206 0.49 0.92 -3.82
C VAL A 206 1.22 2.06 -4.51
N TYR A 207 2.41 2.38 -3.98
CA TYR A 207 3.22 3.49 -4.47
C TYR A 207 4.67 3.04 -4.60
N ARG A 208 5.28 3.37 -5.72
CA ARG A 208 6.70 3.16 -5.96
C ARG A 208 7.37 4.46 -6.37
N ARG A 209 8.55 4.72 -5.84
CA ARG A 209 9.40 5.80 -6.37
C ARG A 209 9.83 5.47 -7.79
N ARG A 210 9.65 6.43 -8.68
CA ARG A 210 10.20 6.37 -10.02
C ARG A 210 11.69 6.79 -9.95
N GLY A 211 12.56 6.06 -10.63
CA GLY A 211 13.92 6.54 -10.86
C GLY A 211 13.88 7.93 -11.51
N GLN A 212 14.82 8.79 -11.17
CA GLN A 212 14.95 10.05 -11.92
C GLN A 212 15.16 9.70 -13.39
N PRO A 213 14.47 10.36 -14.34
CA PRO A 213 14.84 10.20 -15.74
C PRO A 213 16.31 10.60 -15.87
N THR A 214 17.12 9.68 -16.38
CA THR A 214 18.52 9.98 -16.69
C THR A 214 18.51 11.10 -17.72
N LEU A 215 18.97 12.30 -17.34
CA LEU A 215 19.20 13.37 -18.29
C LEU A 215 20.30 12.88 -19.23
N ILE A 216 19.92 12.45 -20.42
CA ILE A 216 20.87 12.25 -21.52
C ILE A 216 21.21 13.66 -21.98
N LEU A 217 22.33 14.18 -21.50
CA LEU A 217 22.96 15.38 -22.07
C LEU A 217 23.51 14.99 -23.45
N ASN A 218 22.80 15.43 -24.49
CA ASN A 218 23.30 15.42 -25.86
C ASN A 218 24.32 16.54 -26.06
#